data_366b3b9d8a7f7ee6474f7add000cbbe5
#
_entry.id   366b3b9d8a7f7ee6474f7add000cbbe5
#
_cell.length_a   1.000
_cell.length_b   1.000
_cell.length_c   1.000
_cell.angle_alpha   90.00
_cell.angle_beta   90.00
_cell.angle_gamma   90.00
#
_symmetry.space_group_name_H-M   'P 1'
#
loop_
_entity.id
_entity.type
_entity.pdbx_description
1 polymer ?
#
loop_
_entity_poly.entity_id
_entity_poly.type
_entity_poly.pdbx_seq_one_letter_code
_entity_poly.pdbx_strand_id
1 'polypeptide(L)'
;MSRRTLAVVAAVALLGAAPLAGAQQTQADREKAAAVNAELAITYLKQDNLRAAREKVDKALEQNPRSVEAQMTAGFVYDRLGEDKKAASHYDQAVKLAGKDNPDALNNAAVFQCRKGDKKRGEELFLQAAASPLYRTPEIAYMNAGNCARADGRPKDAERYFRQALARRPNMPDPLLQLAFIQHEAGNNMQARAFVQRYHDAAPATAQSIWLGYSIERDQGDAVAAEEYARRLRMEFPTSVEAGQLFDQERKAQ
;
A
#
# COMPACT_ATOMS: atom_id res chain seq x y z
N MET A 1 -24.53 -97.02 23.72
CA MET A 1 -23.21 -96.58 23.18
C MET A 1 -23.33 -95.12 22.82
N SER A 2 -22.81 -94.27 23.71
CA SER A 2 -22.94 -92.80 23.56
C SER A 2 -21.58 -92.20 23.31
N ARG A 3 -21.39 -91.55 22.14
CA ARG A 3 -20.18 -90.77 21.81
C ARG A 3 -20.38 -89.33 22.24
N ARG A 4 -19.63 -88.91 23.24
CA ARG A 4 -19.54 -87.46 23.62
C ARG A 4 -18.48 -86.86 22.77
N THR A 5 -18.90 -85.90 21.94
CA THR A 5 -17.98 -84.99 21.20
C THR A 5 -17.67 -83.76 22.06
N LEU A 6 -16.38 -83.60 22.40
CA LEU A 6 -15.85 -82.38 23.01
C LEU A 6 -15.71 -81.28 21.94
N ALA A 7 -16.41 -80.16 22.15
CA ALA A 7 -16.19 -78.97 21.37
C ALA A 7 -15.11 -78.11 22.04
N VAL A 8 -14.00 -77.90 21.34
CA VAL A 8 -12.93 -77.00 21.75
C VAL A 8 -13.31 -75.58 21.26
N VAL A 9 -13.62 -74.72 22.18
CA VAL A 9 -13.84 -73.26 21.88
C VAL A 9 -12.48 -72.57 21.84
N ALA A 10 -12.01 -72.21 20.66
CA ALA A 10 -10.84 -71.37 20.46
C ALA A 10 -11.25 -69.89 20.65
N ALA A 11 -10.85 -69.27 21.75
CA ALA A 11 -10.97 -67.82 21.98
C ALA A 11 -9.92 -67.10 21.15
N VAL A 12 -10.33 -66.47 20.05
CA VAL A 12 -9.48 -65.54 19.29
C VAL A 12 -9.50 -64.20 20.01
N ALA A 13 -8.39 -63.85 20.66
CA ALA A 13 -8.16 -62.53 21.22
C ALA A 13 -7.91 -61.54 20.06
N LEU A 14 -8.87 -60.75 19.71
CA LEU A 14 -8.72 -59.58 18.85
C LEU A 14 -8.01 -58.47 19.63
N LEU A 15 -6.70 -58.41 19.45
CA LEU A 15 -5.90 -57.24 19.82
C LEU A 15 -6.30 -56.10 18.89
N GLY A 16 -7.22 -55.27 19.36
CA GLY A 16 -7.60 -54.01 18.70
C GLY A 16 -6.39 -53.06 18.76
N ALA A 17 -5.67 -52.94 17.65
CA ALA A 17 -4.77 -51.82 17.45
C ALA A 17 -5.59 -50.53 17.46
N ALA A 18 -5.56 -49.82 18.59
CA ALA A 18 -6.06 -48.44 18.63
C ALA A 18 -5.20 -47.64 17.64
N PRO A 19 -5.82 -46.94 16.66
CA PRO A 19 -5.06 -46.02 15.83
C PRO A 19 -4.52 -44.96 16.76
N LEU A 20 -3.22 -44.75 16.74
CA LEU A 20 -2.58 -43.54 17.26
C LEU A 20 -3.15 -42.39 16.46
N ALA A 21 -4.25 -41.82 16.95
CA ALA A 21 -4.83 -40.59 16.45
C ALA A 21 -3.86 -39.46 16.83
N GLY A 22 -2.80 -39.32 16.03
CA GLY A 22 -2.13 -38.04 15.94
C GLY A 22 -3.25 -37.05 15.54
N ALA A 23 -3.56 -36.12 16.45
CA ALA A 23 -4.61 -35.14 16.22
C ALA A 23 -4.33 -34.44 14.87
N GLN A 24 -5.04 -34.88 13.81
CA GLN A 24 -4.96 -34.20 12.53
C GLN A 24 -5.46 -32.77 12.75
N GLN A 25 -4.56 -31.81 12.54
CA GLN A 25 -4.88 -30.41 12.63
C GLN A 25 -6.09 -30.12 11.73
N THR A 26 -7.17 -29.62 12.32
CA THR A 26 -8.40 -29.32 11.55
C THR A 26 -8.12 -28.22 10.53
N GLN A 27 -8.96 -28.09 9.52
CA GLN A 27 -8.89 -26.99 8.55
C GLN A 27 -8.93 -25.63 9.27
N ALA A 28 -9.80 -25.49 10.27
CA ALA A 28 -9.92 -24.26 11.07
C ALA A 28 -8.64 -23.97 11.87
N ASP A 29 -7.98 -24.98 12.42
CA ASP A 29 -6.70 -24.79 13.12
C ASP A 29 -5.60 -24.32 12.17
N ARG A 30 -5.55 -24.85 10.95
CA ARG A 30 -4.61 -24.44 9.91
C ARG A 30 -4.84 -23.00 9.46
N GLU A 31 -6.10 -22.61 9.23
CA GLU A 31 -6.46 -21.22 8.89
C GLU A 31 -6.05 -20.24 9.99
N LYS A 32 -6.31 -20.60 11.25
CA LYS A 32 -5.91 -19.79 12.40
C LYS A 32 -4.39 -19.66 12.55
N ALA A 33 -3.68 -20.77 12.37
CA ALA A 33 -2.22 -20.77 12.43
C ALA A 33 -1.61 -19.98 11.26
N ALA A 34 -2.19 -20.05 10.05
CA ALA A 34 -1.78 -19.24 8.91
C ALA A 34 -1.94 -17.73 9.20
N ALA A 35 -3.07 -17.31 9.74
CA ALA A 35 -3.32 -15.92 10.11
C ALA A 35 -2.30 -15.41 11.14
N VAL A 36 -2.05 -16.18 12.22
CA VAL A 36 -1.05 -15.84 13.24
C VAL A 36 0.35 -15.72 12.65
N ASN A 37 0.75 -16.64 11.77
CA ASN A 37 2.07 -16.57 11.14
C ASN A 37 2.18 -15.39 10.16
N ALA A 38 1.11 -15.03 9.43
CA ALA A 38 1.08 -13.84 8.58
C ALA A 38 1.23 -12.55 9.42
N GLU A 39 0.54 -12.44 10.55
CA GLU A 39 0.66 -11.29 11.46
C GLU A 39 2.07 -11.18 12.07
N LEU A 40 2.65 -12.31 12.49
CA LEU A 40 4.05 -12.34 12.96
C LEU A 40 5.03 -11.91 11.87
N ALA A 41 4.81 -12.30 10.62
CA ALA A 41 5.64 -11.86 9.50
C ALA A 41 5.60 -10.33 9.33
N ILE A 42 4.41 -9.71 9.41
CA ILE A 42 4.27 -8.24 9.40
C ILE A 42 5.00 -7.60 10.58
N THR A 43 4.92 -8.20 11.77
CA THR A 43 5.62 -7.71 12.96
C THR A 43 7.14 -7.71 12.75
N TYR A 44 7.68 -8.80 12.21
CA TYR A 44 9.11 -8.89 11.89
C TYR A 44 9.53 -7.91 10.77
N LEU A 45 8.66 -7.67 9.78
CA LEU A 45 8.91 -6.62 8.76
C LEU A 45 9.05 -5.24 9.38
N LYS A 46 8.20 -4.88 10.36
CA LYS A 46 8.29 -3.60 11.08
C LYS A 46 9.60 -3.47 11.88
N GLN A 47 10.17 -4.59 12.33
CA GLN A 47 11.46 -4.66 13.02
C GLN A 47 12.66 -4.78 12.06
N ASP A 48 12.43 -4.70 10.74
CA ASP A 48 13.43 -4.93 9.68
C ASP A 48 14.10 -6.30 9.73
N ASN A 49 13.49 -7.27 10.43
CA ASN A 49 13.96 -8.64 10.50
C ASN A 49 13.40 -9.47 9.33
N LEU A 50 13.97 -9.23 8.14
CA LEU A 50 13.50 -9.83 6.90
C LEU A 50 13.60 -11.36 6.89
N ARG A 51 14.60 -11.94 7.56
CA ARG A 51 14.78 -13.40 7.67
C ARG A 51 13.62 -14.04 8.44
N ALA A 52 13.32 -13.52 9.62
CA ALA A 52 12.21 -14.02 10.43
C ALA A 52 10.85 -13.77 9.75
N ALA A 53 10.68 -12.63 9.09
CA ALA A 53 9.48 -12.34 8.33
C ALA A 53 9.24 -13.38 7.22
N ARG A 54 10.29 -13.74 6.46
CA ARG A 54 10.23 -14.79 5.45
C ARG A 54 9.85 -16.15 6.05
N GLU A 55 10.54 -16.58 7.11
CA GLU A 55 10.22 -17.86 7.76
C GLU A 55 8.75 -17.94 8.18
N LYS A 56 8.21 -16.86 8.74
CA LYS A 56 6.82 -16.83 9.19
C LYS A 56 5.83 -16.84 8.04
N VAL A 57 6.08 -16.08 6.99
CA VAL A 57 5.15 -16.06 5.84
C VAL A 57 5.17 -17.38 5.07
N ASP A 58 6.34 -18.03 4.94
CA ASP A 58 6.44 -19.34 4.32
C ASP A 58 5.59 -20.37 5.10
N LYS A 59 5.68 -20.37 6.45
CA LYS A 59 4.82 -21.18 7.31
C LYS A 59 3.33 -20.87 7.15
N ALA A 60 2.96 -19.58 7.01
CA ALA A 60 1.57 -19.21 6.79
C ALA A 60 1.04 -19.80 5.47
N LEU A 61 1.84 -19.75 4.41
CA LEU A 61 1.50 -20.31 3.10
C LEU A 61 1.44 -21.84 3.09
N GLU A 62 2.32 -22.53 3.87
CA GLU A 62 2.24 -23.98 4.06
C GLU A 62 0.93 -24.40 4.74
N GLN A 63 0.48 -23.62 5.71
CA GLN A 63 -0.73 -23.92 6.49
C GLN A 63 -2.02 -23.61 5.70
N ASN A 64 -2.05 -22.46 4.99
CA ASN A 64 -3.16 -22.12 4.13
C ASN A 64 -2.68 -21.34 2.87
N PRO A 65 -2.37 -22.03 1.78
CA PRO A 65 -1.91 -21.40 0.53
C PRO A 65 -3.00 -20.56 -0.15
N ARG A 66 -4.27 -20.70 0.25
CA ARG A 66 -5.40 -19.95 -0.27
C ARG A 66 -5.82 -18.78 0.63
N SER A 67 -5.08 -18.50 1.70
CA SER A 67 -5.32 -17.31 2.52
C SER A 67 -4.93 -16.05 1.76
N VAL A 68 -5.89 -15.17 1.53
CA VAL A 68 -5.65 -13.84 0.93
C VAL A 68 -4.63 -13.06 1.75
N GLU A 69 -4.76 -13.08 3.08
CA GLU A 69 -3.86 -12.42 4.01
C GLU A 69 -2.42 -12.95 3.92
N ALA A 70 -2.25 -14.29 3.92
CA ALA A 70 -0.92 -14.90 3.79
C ALA A 70 -0.28 -14.56 2.44
N GLN A 71 -1.05 -14.59 1.35
CA GLN A 71 -0.56 -14.21 0.03
C GLN A 71 -0.18 -12.72 -0.04
N MET A 72 -1.00 -11.81 0.51
CA MET A 72 -0.64 -10.39 0.60
C MET A 72 0.64 -10.17 1.41
N THR A 73 0.73 -10.82 2.58
CA THR A 73 1.91 -10.71 3.45
C THR A 73 3.15 -11.24 2.75
N ALA A 74 3.04 -12.34 2.00
CA ALA A 74 4.14 -12.86 1.17
C ALA A 74 4.56 -11.84 0.11
N GLY A 75 3.61 -11.21 -0.56
CA GLY A 75 3.89 -10.10 -1.47
C GLY A 75 4.75 -9.02 -0.82
N PHE A 76 4.37 -8.54 0.38
CA PHE A 76 5.15 -7.55 1.13
C PHE A 76 6.54 -8.04 1.53
N VAL A 77 6.64 -9.27 2.06
CA VAL A 77 7.93 -9.84 2.50
C VAL A 77 8.89 -9.98 1.34
N TYR A 78 8.45 -10.58 0.22
CA TYR A 78 9.29 -10.80 -0.95
C TYR A 78 9.65 -9.48 -1.66
N ASP A 79 8.78 -8.49 -1.65
CA ASP A 79 9.08 -7.14 -2.13
C ASP A 79 10.19 -6.46 -1.30
N ARG A 80 10.14 -6.56 0.04
CA ARG A 80 11.19 -6.04 0.92
C ARG A 80 12.52 -6.80 0.77
N LEU A 81 12.48 -8.07 0.38
CA LEU A 81 13.65 -8.89 0.05
C LEU A 81 14.22 -8.59 -1.34
N GLY A 82 13.56 -7.76 -2.17
CA GLY A 82 13.93 -7.49 -3.56
C GLY A 82 13.64 -8.64 -4.52
N GLU A 83 12.86 -9.64 -4.08
CA GLU A 83 12.45 -10.78 -4.89
C GLU A 83 11.20 -10.45 -5.71
N ASP A 84 11.28 -9.42 -6.57
CA ASP A 84 10.15 -8.77 -7.26
C ASP A 84 9.24 -9.77 -8.01
N LYS A 85 9.80 -10.83 -8.64
CA LYS A 85 8.99 -11.85 -9.34
C LYS A 85 8.12 -12.66 -8.39
N LYS A 86 8.64 -13.02 -7.21
CA LYS A 86 7.85 -13.72 -6.19
C LYS A 86 6.80 -12.80 -5.60
N ALA A 87 7.18 -11.56 -5.29
CA ALA A 87 6.24 -10.55 -4.80
C ALA A 87 5.05 -10.39 -5.76
N ALA A 88 5.31 -10.20 -7.06
CA ALA A 88 4.28 -10.12 -8.08
C ALA A 88 3.36 -11.34 -8.08
N SER A 89 3.93 -12.55 -8.06
CA SER A 89 3.15 -13.79 -8.05
C SER A 89 2.21 -13.89 -6.83
N HIS A 90 2.70 -13.52 -5.64
CA HIS A 90 1.90 -13.55 -4.43
C HIS A 90 0.80 -12.49 -4.42
N TYR A 91 1.08 -11.26 -4.90
CA TYR A 91 0.04 -10.24 -5.07
C TYR A 91 -1.03 -10.66 -6.08
N ASP A 92 -0.65 -11.27 -7.21
CA ASP A 92 -1.60 -11.78 -8.20
C ASP A 92 -2.47 -12.90 -7.62
N GLN A 93 -1.89 -13.80 -6.83
CA GLN A 93 -2.67 -14.83 -6.12
C GLN A 93 -3.62 -14.20 -5.09
N ALA A 94 -3.18 -13.20 -4.33
CA ALA A 94 -4.04 -12.50 -3.39
C ALA A 94 -5.24 -11.86 -4.10
N VAL A 95 -5.02 -11.14 -5.20
CA VAL A 95 -6.07 -10.53 -6.02
C VAL A 95 -7.04 -11.60 -6.57
N LYS A 96 -6.50 -12.71 -7.09
CA LYS A 96 -7.32 -13.81 -7.63
C LYS A 96 -8.21 -14.44 -6.55
N LEU A 97 -7.68 -14.64 -5.36
CA LEU A 97 -8.41 -15.25 -4.23
C LEU A 97 -9.41 -14.26 -3.61
N ALA A 98 -9.04 -12.99 -3.54
CA ALA A 98 -9.82 -11.92 -2.94
C ALA A 98 -11.05 -11.55 -3.79
N GLY A 99 -10.94 -11.65 -5.10
CA GLY A 99 -11.98 -11.18 -6.01
C GLY A 99 -12.26 -9.69 -5.80
N LYS A 100 -13.52 -9.28 -5.95
CA LYS A 100 -13.98 -7.90 -5.72
C LYS A 100 -14.29 -7.61 -4.24
N ASP A 101 -14.29 -8.62 -3.40
CA ASP A 101 -14.76 -8.54 -2.01
C ASP A 101 -13.69 -8.11 -1.02
N ASN A 102 -12.43 -8.02 -1.46
CA ASN A 102 -11.33 -7.54 -0.62
C ASN A 102 -10.59 -6.37 -1.31
N PRO A 103 -11.11 -5.15 -1.18
CA PRO A 103 -10.50 -3.97 -1.80
C PRO A 103 -9.11 -3.63 -1.25
N ASP A 104 -8.78 -4.05 -0.02
CA ASP A 104 -7.45 -3.86 0.54
C ASP A 104 -6.41 -4.69 -0.21
N ALA A 105 -6.74 -5.93 -0.59
CA ALA A 105 -5.86 -6.76 -1.41
C ALA A 105 -5.64 -6.14 -2.80
N LEU A 106 -6.70 -5.60 -3.42
CA LEU A 106 -6.61 -4.88 -4.69
C LEU A 106 -5.70 -3.65 -4.56
N ASN A 107 -5.91 -2.82 -3.54
CA ASN A 107 -5.11 -1.62 -3.32
C ASN A 107 -3.62 -1.95 -3.07
N ASN A 108 -3.31 -2.97 -2.28
CA ASN A 108 -1.94 -3.35 -1.98
C ASN A 108 -1.20 -3.92 -3.20
N ALA A 109 -1.86 -4.78 -3.98
CA ALA A 109 -1.33 -5.24 -5.25
C ALA A 109 -1.11 -4.09 -6.24
N ALA A 110 -2.04 -3.12 -6.27
CA ALA A 110 -1.94 -1.93 -7.09
C ALA A 110 -0.72 -1.07 -6.75
N VAL A 111 -0.42 -0.88 -5.45
CA VAL A 111 0.79 -0.16 -4.99
C VAL A 111 2.06 -0.83 -5.52
N PHE A 112 2.15 -2.15 -5.43
CA PHE A 112 3.29 -2.89 -5.96
C PHE A 112 3.41 -2.74 -7.48
N GLN A 113 2.31 -2.95 -8.23
CA GLN A 113 2.30 -2.84 -9.69
C GLN A 113 2.69 -1.43 -10.15
N CYS A 114 2.20 -0.39 -9.48
CA CYS A 114 2.53 0.98 -9.79
C CYS A 114 4.02 1.31 -9.59
N ARG A 115 4.65 0.74 -8.57
CA ARG A 115 6.05 1.00 -8.23
C ARG A 115 7.04 0.17 -9.03
N LYS A 116 6.74 -1.11 -9.25
CA LYS A 116 7.69 -2.11 -9.75
C LYS A 116 7.26 -2.80 -11.05
N GLY A 117 5.99 -2.74 -11.40
CA GLY A 117 5.40 -3.50 -12.46
C GLY A 117 4.71 -2.65 -13.53
N ASP A 118 3.51 -3.08 -13.91
CA ASP A 118 2.65 -2.41 -14.88
C ASP A 118 1.80 -1.33 -14.21
N LYS A 119 2.15 -0.06 -14.44
CA LYS A 119 1.44 1.10 -13.88
C LYS A 119 -0.03 1.15 -14.31
N LYS A 120 -0.36 0.76 -15.55
CA LYS A 120 -1.76 0.70 -16.01
C LYS A 120 -2.53 -0.35 -15.23
N ARG A 121 -1.94 -1.52 -15.02
CA ARG A 121 -2.52 -2.56 -14.19
C ARG A 121 -2.71 -2.10 -12.74
N GLY A 122 -1.72 -1.40 -12.19
CA GLY A 122 -1.82 -0.79 -10.85
C GLY A 122 -3.00 0.18 -10.76
N GLU A 123 -3.15 1.06 -11.73
CA GLU A 123 -4.26 2.01 -11.81
C GLU A 123 -5.63 1.31 -11.88
N GLU A 124 -5.77 0.28 -12.74
CA GLU A 124 -7.01 -0.51 -12.83
C GLU A 124 -7.38 -1.14 -11.47
N LEU A 125 -6.41 -1.70 -10.76
CA LEU A 125 -6.63 -2.30 -9.44
C LEU A 125 -7.04 -1.25 -8.39
N PHE A 126 -6.44 -0.06 -8.40
CA PHE A 126 -6.89 1.05 -7.54
C PHE A 126 -8.33 1.44 -7.81
N LEU A 127 -8.72 1.55 -9.10
CA LEU A 127 -10.09 1.90 -9.47
C LEU A 127 -11.08 0.79 -9.09
N GLN A 128 -10.69 -0.47 -9.23
CA GLN A 128 -11.51 -1.59 -8.75
C GLN A 128 -11.69 -1.54 -7.23
N ALA A 129 -10.62 -1.26 -6.47
CA ALA A 129 -10.71 -1.09 -5.02
C ALA A 129 -11.64 0.08 -4.66
N ALA A 130 -11.46 1.25 -5.31
CA ALA A 130 -12.27 2.44 -5.05
C ALA A 130 -13.76 2.26 -5.37
N ALA A 131 -14.10 1.39 -6.33
CA ALA A 131 -15.47 1.08 -6.72
C ALA A 131 -16.15 0.08 -5.77
N SER A 132 -15.40 -0.62 -4.91
CA SER A 132 -15.98 -1.58 -3.97
C SER A 132 -16.76 -0.85 -2.86
N PRO A 133 -18.04 -1.23 -2.62
CA PRO A 133 -18.80 -0.67 -1.50
C PRO A 133 -18.26 -1.08 -0.12
N LEU A 134 -17.38 -2.09 -0.08
CA LEU A 134 -16.74 -2.57 1.15
C LEU A 134 -15.49 -1.76 1.50
N TYR A 135 -14.99 -0.92 0.58
CA TYR A 135 -13.77 -0.15 0.82
C TYR A 135 -14.07 1.09 1.67
N ARG A 136 -13.49 1.12 2.87
CA ARG A 136 -13.73 2.21 3.83
C ARG A 136 -13.02 3.52 3.48
N THR A 137 -12.00 3.44 2.65
CA THR A 137 -11.12 4.59 2.29
C THR A 137 -10.90 4.71 0.78
N PRO A 138 -11.98 4.79 -0.02
CA PRO A 138 -11.85 4.89 -1.48
C PRO A 138 -11.07 6.13 -1.93
N GLU A 139 -11.04 7.20 -1.12
CA GLU A 139 -10.20 8.38 -1.36
C GLU A 139 -8.71 8.05 -1.39
N ILE A 140 -8.25 7.06 -0.63
CA ILE A 140 -6.86 6.61 -0.65
C ILE A 140 -6.54 5.91 -1.97
N ALA A 141 -7.43 5.05 -2.48
CA ALA A 141 -7.22 4.41 -3.77
C ALA A 141 -7.15 5.44 -4.92
N TYR A 142 -8.03 6.45 -4.91
CA TYR A 142 -7.95 7.53 -5.89
C TYR A 142 -6.66 8.35 -5.77
N MET A 143 -6.22 8.67 -4.56
CA MET A 143 -4.94 9.35 -4.33
C MET A 143 -3.78 8.51 -4.90
N ASN A 144 -3.75 7.22 -4.61
CA ASN A 144 -2.72 6.31 -5.11
C ASN A 144 -2.75 6.17 -6.64
N ALA A 145 -3.95 6.09 -7.24
CA ALA A 145 -4.11 6.11 -8.70
C ALA A 145 -3.56 7.41 -9.31
N GLY A 146 -3.81 8.54 -8.66
CA GLY A 146 -3.27 9.85 -9.04
C GLY A 146 -1.75 9.88 -9.01
N ASN A 147 -1.14 9.39 -7.94
CA ASN A 147 0.31 9.27 -7.81
C ASN A 147 0.91 8.35 -8.89
N CYS A 148 0.23 7.23 -9.17
CA CYS A 148 0.63 6.30 -10.20
C CYS A 148 0.61 6.93 -11.60
N ALA A 149 -0.48 7.61 -11.94
CA ALA A 149 -0.63 8.30 -13.21
C ALA A 149 0.41 9.43 -13.38
N ARG A 150 0.70 10.19 -12.30
CA ARG A 150 1.73 11.23 -12.31
C ARG A 150 3.13 10.64 -12.55
N ALA A 151 3.47 9.57 -11.84
CA ALA A 151 4.74 8.85 -12.03
C ALA A 151 4.89 8.20 -13.42
N ASP A 152 3.78 8.05 -14.14
CA ASP A 152 3.73 7.58 -15.52
C ASP A 152 3.71 8.72 -16.57
N GLY A 153 3.89 9.97 -16.13
CA GLY A 153 3.90 11.14 -17.01
C GLY A 153 2.52 11.52 -17.56
N ARG A 154 1.43 11.16 -16.86
CA ARG A 154 0.05 11.43 -17.27
C ARG A 154 -0.65 12.42 -16.30
N PRO A 155 -0.24 13.71 -16.30
CA PRO A 155 -0.73 14.69 -15.31
C PRO A 155 -2.24 14.93 -15.39
N LYS A 156 -2.86 14.83 -16.57
CA LYS A 156 -4.32 14.99 -16.72
C LYS A 156 -5.11 13.87 -16.05
N ASP A 157 -4.63 12.62 -16.13
CA ASP A 157 -5.24 11.51 -15.41
C ASP A 157 -5.01 11.65 -13.91
N ALA A 158 -3.80 12.03 -13.50
CA ALA A 158 -3.47 12.29 -12.10
C ALA A 158 -4.39 13.37 -11.50
N GLU A 159 -4.59 14.48 -12.20
CA GLU A 159 -5.52 15.56 -11.79
C GLU A 159 -6.93 15.01 -11.57
N ARG A 160 -7.44 14.22 -12.51
CA ARG A 160 -8.77 13.62 -12.42
C ARG A 160 -8.90 12.77 -11.15
N TYR A 161 -7.92 11.94 -10.84
CA TYR A 161 -7.96 11.07 -9.66
C TYR A 161 -7.78 11.84 -8.35
N PHE A 162 -6.89 12.82 -8.29
CA PHE A 162 -6.77 13.67 -7.09
C PHE A 162 -8.05 14.45 -6.81
N ARG A 163 -8.74 14.95 -7.85
CA ARG A 163 -10.06 15.58 -7.69
C ARG A 163 -11.11 14.59 -7.17
N GLN A 164 -11.09 13.32 -7.61
CA GLN A 164 -11.97 12.29 -7.07
C GLN A 164 -11.66 11.97 -5.60
N ALA A 165 -10.39 11.94 -5.20
CA ALA A 165 -10.01 11.82 -3.80
C ALA A 165 -10.55 12.98 -2.95
N LEU A 166 -10.36 14.23 -3.41
CA LEU A 166 -10.83 15.42 -2.71
C LEU A 166 -12.37 15.55 -2.69
N ALA A 167 -13.08 15.00 -3.68
CA ALA A 167 -14.55 14.97 -3.67
C ALA A 167 -15.08 14.09 -2.51
N ARG A 168 -14.31 13.10 -2.06
CA ARG A 168 -14.66 12.24 -0.93
C ARG A 168 -14.13 12.77 0.40
N ARG A 169 -12.93 13.31 0.41
CA ARG A 169 -12.30 13.92 1.57
C ARG A 169 -11.58 15.22 1.18
N PRO A 170 -12.25 16.38 1.34
CA PRO A 170 -11.81 17.67 0.78
C PRO A 170 -10.47 18.20 1.26
N ASN A 171 -10.05 17.81 2.46
CA ASN A 171 -8.84 18.35 3.13
C ASN A 171 -7.70 17.31 3.18
N MET A 172 -7.56 16.47 2.16
CA MET A 172 -6.39 15.57 2.05
C MET A 172 -5.18 16.37 1.59
N PRO A 173 -4.09 16.45 2.42
CA PRO A 173 -2.94 17.28 2.07
C PRO A 173 -2.24 16.84 0.78
N ASP A 174 -1.96 15.54 0.63
CA ASP A 174 -1.22 15.05 -0.54
C ASP A 174 -1.92 15.38 -1.87
N PRO A 175 -3.21 15.05 -2.10
CA PRO A 175 -3.90 15.46 -3.32
C PRO A 175 -3.92 16.97 -3.55
N LEU A 176 -4.03 17.79 -2.48
CA LEU A 176 -4.01 19.26 -2.62
C LEU A 176 -2.65 19.73 -3.12
N LEU A 177 -1.56 19.25 -2.53
CA LEU A 177 -0.21 19.62 -2.94
C LEU A 177 0.10 19.13 -4.36
N GLN A 178 -0.31 17.90 -4.70
CA GLN A 178 -0.11 17.34 -6.03
C GLN A 178 -0.88 18.13 -7.10
N LEU A 179 -2.11 18.56 -6.81
CA LEU A 179 -2.88 19.43 -7.72
C LEU A 179 -2.24 20.79 -7.87
N ALA A 180 -1.68 21.36 -6.79
CA ALA A 180 -0.95 22.63 -6.88
C ALA A 180 0.24 22.52 -7.84
N PHE A 181 1.02 21.46 -7.76
CA PHE A 181 2.12 21.20 -8.71
C PHE A 181 1.61 21.07 -10.15
N ILE A 182 0.58 20.23 -10.38
CA ILE A 182 0.04 20.00 -11.72
C ILE A 182 -0.47 21.30 -12.34
N GLN A 183 -1.18 22.14 -11.56
CA GLN A 183 -1.70 23.41 -12.05
C GLN A 183 -0.58 24.43 -12.32
N HIS A 184 0.44 24.48 -11.48
CA HIS A 184 1.61 25.34 -11.69
C HIS A 184 2.41 24.93 -12.95
N GLU A 185 2.69 23.63 -13.10
CA GLU A 185 3.35 23.07 -14.29
C GLU A 185 2.55 23.33 -15.59
N ALA A 186 1.22 23.46 -15.49
CA ALA A 186 0.33 23.81 -16.60
C ALA A 186 0.19 25.32 -16.83
N GLY A 187 0.85 26.18 -16.03
CA GLY A 187 0.74 27.65 -16.08
C GLY A 187 -0.54 28.21 -15.45
N ASN A 188 -1.37 27.40 -14.81
CA ASN A 188 -2.61 27.78 -14.16
C ASN A 188 -2.36 28.32 -12.75
N ASN A 189 -1.51 29.35 -12.61
CA ASN A 189 -0.99 29.82 -11.34
C ASN A 189 -2.06 30.25 -10.33
N MET A 190 -3.19 30.83 -10.77
CA MET A 190 -4.29 31.15 -9.86
C MET A 190 -4.89 29.90 -9.18
N GLN A 191 -5.06 28.82 -9.94
CA GLN A 191 -5.55 27.55 -9.37
C GLN A 191 -4.50 26.91 -8.48
N ALA A 192 -3.24 26.95 -8.89
CA ALA A 192 -2.12 26.45 -8.09
C ALA A 192 -2.04 27.13 -6.72
N ARG A 193 -2.14 28.49 -6.69
CA ARG A 193 -2.23 29.30 -5.47
C ARG A 193 -3.35 28.83 -4.55
N ALA A 194 -4.55 28.64 -5.10
CA ALA A 194 -5.71 28.19 -4.32
C ALA A 194 -5.48 26.80 -3.70
N PHE A 195 -4.81 25.88 -4.41
CA PHE A 195 -4.48 24.56 -3.87
C PHE A 195 -3.38 24.62 -2.80
N VAL A 196 -2.35 25.45 -2.97
CA VAL A 196 -1.31 25.68 -1.93
C VAL A 196 -1.94 26.22 -0.66
N GLN A 197 -2.85 27.22 -0.78
CA GLN A 197 -3.55 27.76 0.39
C GLN A 197 -4.33 26.67 1.12
N ARG A 198 -5.14 25.89 0.40
CA ARG A 198 -5.90 24.78 0.99
C ARG A 198 -5.00 23.72 1.62
N TYR A 199 -3.82 23.49 1.05
CA TYR A 199 -2.83 22.58 1.65
C TYR A 199 -2.35 23.11 3.01
N HIS A 200 -1.99 24.40 3.09
CA HIS A 200 -1.54 25.03 4.33
C HIS A 200 -2.65 25.12 5.40
N ASP A 201 -3.92 25.20 4.99
CA ASP A 201 -5.07 25.10 5.89
C ASP A 201 -5.28 23.67 6.43
N ALA A 202 -4.85 22.65 5.68
CA ALA A 202 -5.07 21.23 6.01
C ALA A 202 -3.89 20.55 6.72
N ALA A 203 -2.67 21.09 6.57
CA ALA A 203 -1.44 20.49 7.11
C ALA A 203 -0.35 21.54 7.38
N PRO A 204 0.62 21.25 8.24
CA PRO A 204 1.80 22.08 8.41
C PRO A 204 2.54 22.28 7.08
N ALA A 205 3.09 23.49 6.90
CA ALA A 205 3.89 23.79 5.73
C ALA A 205 5.15 22.89 5.69
N THR A 206 5.57 22.55 4.48
CA THR A 206 6.83 21.87 4.21
C THR A 206 7.71 22.77 3.34
N ALA A 207 9.01 22.54 3.32
CA ALA A 207 9.91 23.28 2.44
C ALA A 207 9.43 23.26 0.99
N GLN A 208 8.98 22.09 0.51
CA GLN A 208 8.43 21.90 -0.83
C GLN A 208 7.16 22.72 -1.08
N SER A 209 6.22 22.79 -0.12
CA SER A 209 5.00 23.58 -0.29
C SER A 209 5.26 25.09 -0.27
N ILE A 210 6.21 25.55 0.55
CA ILE A 210 6.65 26.95 0.60
C ILE A 210 7.38 27.34 -0.69
N TRP A 211 8.28 26.48 -1.16
CA TRP A 211 8.96 26.68 -2.44
C TRP A 211 7.98 26.77 -3.62
N LEU A 212 6.97 25.89 -3.64
CA LEU A 212 5.94 25.94 -4.66
C LEU A 212 5.16 27.26 -4.59
N GLY A 213 4.79 27.72 -3.38
CA GLY A 213 4.15 29.02 -3.19
C GLY A 213 5.03 30.16 -3.71
N TYR A 214 6.32 30.20 -3.37
CA TYR A 214 7.29 31.14 -3.91
C TYR A 214 7.31 31.13 -5.44
N SER A 215 7.41 29.96 -6.04
CA SER A 215 7.48 29.83 -7.51
C SER A 215 6.23 30.34 -8.20
N ILE A 216 5.06 30.04 -7.65
CA ILE A 216 3.75 30.51 -8.16
C ILE A 216 3.68 32.03 -8.11
N GLU A 217 4.02 32.65 -6.97
CA GLU A 217 3.91 34.10 -6.79
C GLU A 217 4.92 34.87 -7.67
N ARG A 218 6.14 34.36 -7.76
CA ARG A 218 7.16 34.89 -8.68
C ARG A 218 6.68 34.84 -10.13
N ASP A 219 6.12 33.72 -10.58
CA ASP A 219 5.67 33.53 -11.96
C ASP A 219 4.38 34.34 -12.27
N GLN A 220 3.67 34.80 -11.23
CA GLN A 220 2.59 35.78 -11.37
C GLN A 220 3.06 37.24 -11.29
N GLY A 221 4.32 37.50 -10.97
CA GLY A 221 4.89 38.83 -10.79
C GLY A 221 4.52 39.48 -9.45
N ASP A 222 3.97 38.73 -8.48
CA ASP A 222 3.69 39.21 -7.14
C ASP A 222 4.96 39.14 -6.27
N ALA A 223 5.82 40.13 -6.42
CA ALA A 223 7.11 40.19 -5.74
C ALA A 223 6.96 40.23 -4.21
N VAL A 224 5.90 40.83 -3.68
CA VAL A 224 5.66 40.93 -2.24
C VAL A 224 5.30 39.57 -1.66
N ALA A 225 4.38 38.88 -2.28
CA ALA A 225 4.00 37.53 -1.84
C ALA A 225 5.14 36.51 -2.04
N ALA A 226 5.91 36.62 -3.13
CA ALA A 226 7.08 35.78 -3.36
C ALA A 226 8.15 35.99 -2.26
N GLU A 227 8.45 37.23 -1.88
CA GLU A 227 9.42 37.52 -0.81
C GLU A 227 8.93 37.00 0.56
N GLU A 228 7.64 37.03 0.84
CA GLU A 228 7.10 36.43 2.07
C GLU A 228 7.36 34.92 2.12
N TYR A 229 7.12 34.18 1.03
CA TYR A 229 7.45 32.76 0.93
C TYR A 229 8.97 32.52 1.02
N ALA A 230 9.78 33.34 0.37
CA ALA A 230 11.24 33.27 0.42
C ALA A 230 11.77 33.46 1.85
N ARG A 231 11.23 34.46 2.57
CA ARG A 231 11.56 34.70 3.99
C ARG A 231 11.20 33.51 4.86
N ARG A 232 9.98 32.95 4.69
CA ARG A 232 9.56 31.77 5.41
C ARG A 232 10.48 30.57 5.15
N LEU A 233 10.87 30.34 3.90
CA LEU A 233 11.75 29.23 3.52
C LEU A 233 13.11 29.35 4.23
N ARG A 234 13.69 30.56 4.24
CA ARG A 234 14.97 30.84 4.94
C ARG A 234 14.86 30.65 6.46
N MET A 235 13.73 31.01 7.07
CA MET A 235 13.54 30.96 8.52
C MET A 235 13.10 29.59 9.03
N GLU A 236 12.13 28.96 8.34
CA GLU A 236 11.52 27.72 8.81
C GLU A 236 12.29 26.48 8.34
N PHE A 237 12.97 26.55 7.17
CA PHE A 237 13.66 25.41 6.54
C PHE A 237 15.05 25.76 6.00
N PRO A 238 15.94 26.37 6.80
CA PRO A 238 17.23 26.94 6.32
C PRO A 238 18.20 25.92 5.71
N THR A 239 18.07 24.64 6.05
CA THR A 239 18.94 23.55 5.56
C THR A 239 18.29 22.69 4.48
N SER A 240 17.11 23.07 4.00
CA SER A 240 16.42 22.32 2.95
C SER A 240 17.06 22.52 1.58
N VAL A 241 16.80 21.58 0.67
CA VAL A 241 17.21 21.67 -0.74
C VAL A 241 16.59 22.92 -1.39
N GLU A 242 15.33 23.20 -1.06
CA GLU A 242 14.59 24.34 -1.59
C GLU A 242 15.18 25.68 -1.14
N ALA A 243 15.67 25.80 0.10
CA ALA A 243 16.37 27.00 0.56
C ALA A 243 17.70 27.19 -0.21
N GLY A 244 18.41 26.11 -0.51
CA GLY A 244 19.59 26.15 -1.37
C GLY A 244 19.27 26.62 -2.79
N GLN A 245 18.17 26.14 -3.37
CA GLN A 245 17.68 26.56 -4.69
C GLN A 245 17.33 28.05 -4.71
N LEU A 246 16.66 28.54 -3.66
CA LEU A 246 16.35 29.97 -3.51
C LEU A 246 17.62 30.82 -3.52
N PHE A 247 18.59 30.47 -2.70
CA PHE A 247 19.88 31.17 -2.63
C PHE A 247 20.62 31.23 -3.98
N ASP A 248 20.61 30.09 -4.70
CA ASP A 248 21.25 30.04 -6.04
C ASP A 248 20.51 30.89 -7.08
N GLN A 249 19.19 31.02 -6.99
CA GLN A 249 18.41 31.91 -7.86
C GLN A 249 18.70 33.39 -7.56
N GLU A 250 18.72 33.79 -6.29
CA GLU A 250 19.03 35.16 -5.85
C GLU A 250 20.42 35.60 -6.29
N ARG A 251 21.40 34.70 -6.17
CA ARG A 251 22.80 34.98 -6.61
C ARG A 251 22.92 35.16 -8.12
N LYS A 252 22.09 34.48 -8.92
CA LYS A 252 22.11 34.63 -10.39
C LYS A 252 21.39 35.88 -10.87
N ALA A 253 20.54 36.48 -10.05
CA ALA A 253 19.79 37.70 -10.36
C ALA A 253 20.58 39.00 -10.02
N GLN A 254 21.69 38.88 -9.28
CA GLN A 254 22.65 39.97 -8.98
C GLN A 254 23.73 40.09 -10.06
#